data_dacd8d1485c53ffe48f3f0a6d3d9323d
#
_entry.id   dacd8d1485c53ffe48f3f0a6d3d9323d
#
_cell.length_a   1.000
_cell.length_b   1.000
_cell.length_c   1.000
_cell.angle_alpha   90.00
_cell.angle_beta   90.00
_cell.angle_gamma   90.00
#
_symmetry.space_group_name_H-M   'P 1'
#
loop_
_entity.id
_entity.type
_entity.pdbx_description
1 polymer ?
#
loop_
_entity_poly.entity_id
_entity_poly.type
_entity_poly.pdbx_seq_one_letter_code
_entity_poly.pdbx_strand_id
1 'polypeptide(L)'
;MALLAVLFIGIAPVFAADVSFVMNNHHQNAVEVELYSQDRDYVWPGNNEVYLLDDGETKTMSLACEEGESICYGAWIQGDQATYWGVGPDNSQKCENCCYTCTGGSTEQINLVP
;
A
#
# COMPACT_ATOMS: atom_id res chain seq x y z
N MET A 1 -31.83 -35.92 -25.93
CA MET A 1 -31.78 -34.48 -25.63
C MET A 1 -30.73 -34.27 -24.56
N ALA A 2 -29.56 -33.79 -24.96
CA ALA A 2 -28.51 -33.46 -24.01
C ALA A 2 -28.80 -32.07 -23.43
N LEU A 3 -29.10 -31.99 -22.15
CA LEU A 3 -29.15 -30.71 -21.44
C LEU A 3 -27.72 -30.26 -21.24
N LEU A 4 -27.29 -29.25 -22.01
CA LEU A 4 -26.07 -28.54 -21.72
C LEU A 4 -26.33 -27.64 -20.50
N ALA A 5 -25.90 -28.11 -19.34
CA ALA A 5 -25.79 -27.24 -18.19
C ALA A 5 -24.57 -26.36 -18.40
N VAL A 6 -24.78 -25.13 -18.85
CA VAL A 6 -23.71 -24.14 -18.88
C VAL A 6 -23.48 -23.73 -17.44
N LEU A 7 -22.43 -24.29 -16.83
CA LEU A 7 -21.94 -23.80 -15.56
C LEU A 7 -21.29 -22.44 -15.79
N PHE A 8 -22.02 -21.37 -15.44
CA PHE A 8 -21.39 -20.06 -15.31
C PHE A 8 -20.60 -20.07 -14.00
N ILE A 9 -19.31 -20.28 -14.11
CA ILE A 9 -18.41 -19.91 -13.02
C ILE A 9 -18.37 -18.38 -13.08
N GLY A 10 -19.19 -17.73 -12.24
CA GLY A 10 -19.18 -16.29 -12.14
C GLY A 10 -17.85 -15.83 -11.58
N ILE A 11 -16.97 -15.36 -12.48
CA ILE A 11 -15.85 -14.53 -12.05
C ILE A 11 -16.46 -13.19 -11.70
N ALA A 12 -16.46 -12.84 -10.40
CA ALA A 12 -16.89 -11.51 -9.99
C ALA A 12 -16.02 -10.49 -10.71
N PRO A 13 -16.59 -9.48 -11.37
CA PRO A 13 -15.77 -8.46 -12.02
C PRO A 13 -14.97 -7.72 -10.97
N VAL A 14 -13.65 -7.62 -11.18
CA VAL A 14 -12.77 -6.78 -10.36
C VAL A 14 -12.85 -5.39 -10.94
N PHE A 15 -13.31 -4.43 -10.12
CA PHE A 15 -13.38 -3.04 -10.52
C PHE A 15 -12.06 -2.36 -10.19
N ALA A 16 -11.53 -1.60 -11.18
CA ALA A 16 -10.41 -0.71 -10.95
C ALA A 16 -10.86 0.45 -10.06
N ALA A 17 -10.03 0.77 -9.09
CA ALA A 17 -10.23 1.88 -8.18
C ALA A 17 -8.89 2.55 -7.92
N ASP A 18 -8.88 3.54 -7.06
CA ASP A 18 -7.66 4.19 -6.60
C ASP A 18 -7.74 4.44 -5.10
N VAL A 19 -6.60 4.74 -4.52
CA VAL A 19 -6.47 5.24 -3.16
C VAL A 19 -5.23 6.12 -3.08
N SER A 20 -5.30 7.17 -2.30
CA SER A 20 -4.16 8.06 -2.07
C SER A 20 -3.69 7.95 -0.63
N PHE A 21 -2.41 7.66 -0.46
CA PHE A 21 -1.74 7.67 0.84
C PHE A 21 -1.05 9.02 1.01
N VAL A 22 -1.42 9.74 2.07
CA VAL A 22 -0.82 11.03 2.41
C VAL A 22 0.13 10.80 3.57
N MET A 23 1.43 10.94 3.35
CA MET A 23 2.44 10.62 4.36
C MET A 23 3.40 11.79 4.56
N ASN A 24 3.73 12.07 5.81
CA ASN A 24 4.70 13.08 6.19
C ASN A 24 5.85 12.45 6.94
N ASN A 25 7.07 12.77 6.52
CA ASN A 25 8.28 12.36 7.20
C ASN A 25 8.65 13.36 8.30
N HIS A 26 8.38 13.00 9.55
CA HIS A 26 8.79 13.78 10.73
C HIS A 26 10.18 13.41 11.23
N HIS A 27 10.88 12.53 10.53
CA HIS A 27 12.23 12.13 10.89
C HIS A 27 13.25 12.99 10.13
N GLN A 28 14.41 13.22 10.73
CA GLN A 28 15.47 14.03 10.12
C GLN A 28 16.18 13.34 8.96
N ASN A 29 16.09 12.03 8.85
CA ASN A 29 16.67 11.25 7.75
C ASN A 29 15.60 11.00 6.68
N ALA A 30 16.03 10.78 5.44
CA ALA A 30 15.15 10.37 4.37
C ALA A 30 14.51 9.01 4.71
N VAL A 31 13.24 8.86 4.36
CA VAL A 31 12.45 7.65 4.59
C VAL A 31 12.03 7.05 3.25
N GLU A 32 12.23 5.76 3.11
CA GLU A 32 11.75 4.99 1.97
C GLU A 32 10.41 4.35 2.32
N VAL A 33 9.48 4.34 1.37
CA VAL A 33 8.13 3.81 1.56
C VAL A 33 7.79 2.85 0.42
N GLU A 34 7.20 1.73 0.78
CA GLU A 34 6.51 0.85 -0.15
C GLU A 34 5.10 0.57 0.35
N LEU A 35 4.20 0.28 -0.58
CA LEU A 35 2.82 -0.05 -0.28
C LEU A 35 2.56 -1.46 -0.77
N TYR A 36 1.93 -2.28 0.08
CA TYR A 36 1.79 -3.71 -0.18
C TYR A 36 0.33 -4.13 -0.15
N SER A 37 -0.10 -4.84 -1.20
CA SER A 37 -1.39 -5.51 -1.18
C SER A 37 -1.35 -6.66 -0.17
N GLN A 38 -2.42 -6.80 0.60
CA GLN A 38 -2.61 -7.97 1.48
C GLN A 38 -3.42 -9.06 0.80
N ASP A 39 -4.00 -8.77 -0.38
CA ASP A 39 -4.90 -9.68 -1.08
C ASP A 39 -4.23 -10.37 -2.27
N ARG A 40 -3.12 -9.82 -2.75
CA ARG A 40 -2.36 -10.37 -3.88
C ARG A 40 -0.89 -10.03 -3.72
N ASP A 41 -0.05 -10.72 -4.47
CA ASP A 41 1.39 -10.45 -4.49
C ASP A 41 1.67 -9.24 -5.38
N TYR A 42 1.48 -8.05 -4.81
CA TYR A 42 1.66 -6.79 -5.52
C TYR A 42 2.18 -5.70 -4.58
N VAL A 43 3.14 -4.92 -5.08
CA VAL A 43 3.77 -3.83 -4.34
C VAL A 43 3.81 -2.57 -5.21
N TRP A 44 3.63 -1.42 -4.58
CA TRP A 44 3.78 -0.10 -5.21
C TRP A 44 4.99 0.60 -4.59
N PRO A 45 5.82 1.30 -5.40
CA PRO A 45 5.70 1.53 -6.83
C PRO A 45 6.07 0.33 -7.69
N GLY A 46 6.68 -0.71 -7.17
CA GLY A 46 7.14 -1.87 -7.90
C GLY A 46 8.48 -1.64 -8.60
N ASN A 47 8.93 -2.63 -9.39
CA ASN A 47 10.17 -2.58 -10.17
C ASN A 47 11.44 -2.32 -9.31
N ASN A 48 11.48 -2.81 -8.08
CA ASN A 48 12.57 -2.56 -7.12
C ASN A 48 12.77 -1.08 -6.80
N GLU A 49 11.75 -0.26 -6.98
CA GLU A 49 11.74 1.16 -6.63
C GLU A 49 11.02 1.37 -5.30
N VAL A 50 11.26 2.54 -4.69
CA VAL A 50 10.59 2.98 -3.47
C VAL A 50 10.11 4.40 -3.65
N TYR A 51 9.11 4.80 -2.87
CA TYR A 51 8.82 6.23 -2.70
C TYR A 51 9.80 6.80 -1.69
N LEU A 52 10.35 7.97 -1.98
CA LEU A 52 11.30 8.62 -1.09
C LEU A 52 10.68 9.90 -0.51
N LEU A 53 10.72 10.00 0.81
CA LEU A 53 10.31 11.20 1.53
C LEU A 53 11.54 11.82 2.19
N ASP A 54 11.86 13.04 1.78
CA ASP A 54 12.93 13.80 2.43
C ASP A 54 12.48 14.31 3.80
N ASP A 55 13.41 14.83 4.59
CA ASP A 55 13.13 15.43 5.89
C ASP A 55 12.00 16.45 5.78
N GLY A 56 10.96 16.26 6.56
CA GLY A 56 9.79 17.15 6.62
C GLY A 56 8.86 17.09 5.43
N GLU A 57 9.15 16.27 4.42
CA GLU A 57 8.34 16.18 3.20
C GLU A 57 7.00 15.52 3.47
N THR A 58 5.92 16.11 2.92
CA THR A 58 4.62 15.47 2.79
C THR A 58 4.43 15.06 1.35
N LYS A 59 4.17 13.79 1.13
CA LYS A 59 3.95 13.23 -0.19
C LYS A 59 2.60 12.53 -0.26
N THR A 60 1.89 12.75 -1.35
CA THR A 60 0.67 12.00 -1.67
C THR A 60 1.01 10.97 -2.74
N MET A 61 0.81 9.69 -2.40
CA MET A 61 1.05 8.59 -3.30
C MET A 61 -0.30 8.03 -3.74
N SER A 62 -0.64 8.28 -5.01
CA SER A 62 -1.90 7.81 -5.60
C SER A 62 -1.66 6.49 -6.31
N LEU A 63 -2.40 5.48 -5.93
CA LEU A 63 -2.25 4.11 -6.42
C LEU A 63 -3.46 3.69 -7.22
N ALA A 64 -3.22 3.04 -8.36
CA ALA A 64 -4.24 2.24 -9.02
C ALA A 64 -4.32 0.90 -8.30
N CYS A 65 -5.50 0.51 -7.86
CA CYS A 65 -5.74 -0.71 -7.10
C CYS A 65 -7.07 -1.35 -7.46
N GLU A 66 -7.33 -2.51 -6.90
CA GLU A 66 -8.60 -3.20 -7.05
C GLU A 66 -9.56 -2.73 -5.96
N GLU A 67 -10.81 -2.46 -6.31
CA GLU A 67 -11.80 -2.02 -5.33
C GLU A 67 -11.94 -3.03 -4.19
N GLY A 68 -11.84 -2.54 -2.95
CA GLY A 68 -11.88 -3.38 -1.77
C GLY A 68 -10.56 -3.99 -1.36
N GLU A 69 -9.50 -3.79 -2.14
CA GLU A 69 -8.17 -4.31 -1.83
C GLU A 69 -7.62 -3.67 -0.55
N SER A 70 -7.07 -4.50 0.33
CA SER A 70 -6.39 -4.03 1.55
C SER A 70 -4.93 -3.77 1.24
N ILE A 71 -4.49 -2.54 1.51
CA ILE A 71 -3.13 -2.08 1.21
C ILE A 71 -2.51 -1.53 2.47
N CYS A 72 -1.34 -2.05 2.84
CA CYS A 72 -0.60 -1.64 4.02
C CYS A 72 0.66 -0.88 3.64
N TYR A 73 1.01 0.15 4.42
CA TYR A 73 2.27 0.85 4.20
C TYR A 73 3.39 0.25 5.04
N GLY A 74 4.57 0.17 4.43
CA GLY A 74 5.83 -0.04 5.13
C GLY A 74 6.76 1.13 4.84
N ALA A 75 7.42 1.63 5.86
CA ALA A 75 8.36 2.73 5.75
C ALA A 75 9.58 2.44 6.61
N TRP A 76 10.73 2.90 6.18
CA TRP A 76 11.98 2.71 6.92
C TRP A 76 12.97 3.82 6.59
N ILE A 77 13.94 4.00 7.46
CA ILE A 77 15.00 4.96 7.23
C ILE A 77 15.89 4.48 6.08
N GLN A 78 16.17 5.37 5.13
CA GLN A 78 17.11 5.07 4.07
C GLN A 78 18.47 4.68 4.66
N GLY A 79 18.93 3.47 4.31
CA GLY A 79 20.17 2.92 4.83
C GLY A 79 20.08 2.25 6.20
N ASP A 80 18.91 2.25 6.83
CA ASP A 80 18.68 1.60 8.13
C ASP A 80 17.28 1.00 8.20
N GLN A 81 17.12 -0.21 7.69
CA GLN A 81 15.83 -0.92 7.68
C GLN A 81 15.39 -1.40 9.06
N ALA A 82 16.26 -1.36 10.06
CA ALA A 82 15.91 -1.71 11.44
C ALA A 82 15.03 -0.65 12.10
N THR A 83 15.06 0.57 11.61
CA THR A 83 14.17 1.65 12.03
C THR A 83 13.03 1.78 11.02
N TYR A 84 11.84 1.36 11.41
CA TYR A 84 10.71 1.25 10.47
C TYR A 84 9.40 1.68 11.10
N TRP A 85 8.42 1.90 10.22
CA TRP A 85 7.01 2.16 10.55
C TRP A 85 6.13 1.21 9.74
N GLY A 86 4.90 1.04 10.21
CA GLY A 86 3.94 0.20 9.50
C GLY A 86 4.35 -1.25 9.48
N VAL A 87 4.19 -1.89 8.33
CA VAL A 87 4.57 -3.29 8.14
C VAL A 87 6.04 -3.47 7.79
N GLY A 88 6.83 -2.40 7.85
CA GLY A 88 8.27 -2.43 7.61
C GLY A 88 8.67 -2.83 6.19
N PRO A 89 9.97 -3.08 5.97
CA PRO A 89 10.42 -3.57 4.67
C PRO A 89 9.83 -4.94 4.35
N ASP A 90 9.51 -5.17 3.09
CA ASP A 90 9.03 -6.45 2.56
C ASP A 90 7.74 -6.97 3.24
N ASN A 91 6.91 -6.07 3.79
CA ASN A 91 5.67 -6.47 4.47
C ASN A 91 5.93 -7.50 5.59
N SER A 92 7.06 -7.38 6.27
CA SER A 92 7.58 -8.41 7.17
C SER A 92 7.11 -8.28 8.61
N GLN A 93 6.52 -7.14 8.99
CA GLN A 93 6.11 -6.84 10.34
C GLN A 93 4.60 -6.77 10.47
N LYS A 94 4.08 -7.13 11.63
CA LYS A 94 2.65 -6.98 11.92
C LYS A 94 2.33 -5.54 12.30
N CYS A 95 1.28 -5.00 11.71
CA CYS A 95 0.77 -3.68 12.06
C CYS A 95 -0.73 -3.64 11.82
N GLU A 96 -1.51 -3.43 12.88
CA GLU A 96 -2.97 -3.49 12.81
C GLU A 96 -3.60 -2.26 12.16
N ASN A 97 -2.99 -1.07 12.35
CA ASN A 97 -3.56 0.21 11.91
C ASN A 97 -2.80 0.80 10.72
N CYS A 98 -2.17 -0.04 9.92
CA CYS A 98 -1.32 0.39 8.82
C CYS A 98 -1.92 0.07 7.45
N CYS A 99 -3.15 -0.40 7.42
CA CYS A 99 -3.79 -0.87 6.21
C CYS A 99 -5.04 -0.07 5.91
N TYR A 100 -5.24 0.22 4.63
CA TYR A 100 -6.35 1.02 4.13
C TYR A 100 -7.01 0.29 2.98
N THR A 101 -8.33 0.42 2.87
CA THR A 101 -9.10 -0.22 1.83
C THR A 101 -9.14 0.66 0.59
N CYS A 102 -8.92 0.08 -0.57
CA CYS A 102 -9.01 0.77 -1.86
C CYS A 102 -10.48 1.05 -2.19
N THR A 103 -10.93 2.29 -1.95
CA THR A 103 -12.32 2.71 -2.14
C THR A 103 -12.45 4.06 -2.85
N GLY A 104 -11.38 4.53 -3.49
CA GLY A 104 -11.40 5.80 -4.22
C GLY A 104 -11.11 7.04 -3.38
N GLY A 105 -10.76 6.89 -2.10
CA GLY A 105 -10.51 8.00 -1.20
C GLY A 105 -9.04 8.27 -0.93
N SER A 106 -8.80 9.19 0.00
CA SER A 106 -7.46 9.48 0.53
C SER A 106 -7.41 9.12 2.01
N THR A 107 -6.25 8.67 2.48
CA THR A 107 -6.01 8.51 3.91
C THR A 107 -5.95 9.86 4.58
N GLU A 108 -6.18 9.90 5.89
CA GLU A 108 -5.70 11.01 6.69
C GLU A 108 -4.16 11.05 6.60
N GLN A 109 -3.57 12.18 6.94
CA GLN A 109 -2.11 12.29 6.92
C GLN A 109 -1.49 11.32 7.91
N ILE A 110 -0.66 10.43 7.40
CA ILE A 110 0.10 9.47 8.19
C ILE A 110 1.43 10.13 8.54
N ASN A 111 1.66 10.32 9.84
CA ASN A 111 2.87 10.98 10.31
C ASN A 111 3.89 9.93 10.76
N LEU A 112 5.03 9.89 10.07
CA LEU A 112 6.13 9.02 10.43
C LEU A 112 6.98 9.74 11.49
N VAL A 113 6.65 9.48 12.75
CA VAL A 113 7.28 10.15 13.89
C VAL A 113 8.44 9.32 14.44
N PRO A 114 9.48 9.97 14.97
CA PRO A 114 10.62 9.25 15.55
C PRO A 114 10.26 8.31 16.69
#